data_41983b421eae2aeb2857db0c60aa80e2
#
_entry.id   41983b421eae2aeb2857db0c60aa80e2
#
_cell.length_a   1.000
_cell.length_b   1.000
_cell.length_c   1.000
_cell.angle_alpha   90.00
_cell.angle_beta   90.00
_cell.angle_gamma   90.00
#
_symmetry.space_group_name_H-M   'P 1'
#
loop_
_entity.id
_entity.type
_entity.pdbx_description
1 polymer ?
#
loop_
_entity_poly.entity_id
_entity_poly.type
_entity_poly.pdbx_seq_one_letter_code
_entity_poly.pdbx_strand_id
1 'polypeptide(L)'
;DFEFDPCKSEENKRKHGIDFLEAQVLWEDPDLADIPAKTSDEPRFLVIGRFAGKHWSGIVTYRADKIRIISARRSRQEEVDIYES
;
A
#
# COMPACT_ATOMS: atom_id res chain seq x y z
N ASP A 1 -5.18 -6.65 -11.38
CA ASP A 1 -4.39 -5.66 -12.11
C ASP A 1 -4.19 -4.40 -11.29
N PHE A 2 -3.02 -3.78 -11.46
CA PHE A 2 -2.68 -2.55 -10.76
C PHE A 2 -2.64 -1.37 -11.71
N GLU A 3 -2.94 -0.19 -11.16
CA GLU A 3 -2.74 1.06 -11.89
C GLU A 3 -2.19 2.10 -10.93
N PHE A 4 -1.48 3.09 -11.46
CA PHE A 4 -0.93 4.18 -10.66
C PHE A 4 -0.39 5.27 -11.58
N ASP A 5 -0.17 6.43 -11.00
CA ASP A 5 0.45 7.57 -11.69
C ASP A 5 1.97 7.40 -11.65
N PRO A 6 2.64 7.27 -12.80
CA PRO A 6 4.10 7.07 -12.81
C PRO A 6 4.88 8.18 -12.12
N CYS A 7 4.43 9.43 -12.22
CA CYS A 7 5.11 10.54 -11.56
C CYS A 7 5.02 10.41 -10.04
N LYS A 8 3.87 9.98 -9.54
CA LYS A 8 3.70 9.77 -8.11
C LYS A 8 4.49 8.57 -7.62
N SER A 9 4.65 7.56 -8.47
CA SER A 9 5.48 6.40 -8.15
C SER A 9 6.93 6.81 -7.93
N GLU A 10 7.47 7.63 -8.85
CA GLU A 10 8.84 8.13 -8.72
C GLU A 10 9.03 9.00 -7.49
N GLU A 11 8.06 9.87 -7.24
CA GLU A 11 8.10 10.72 -6.06
C GLU A 11 8.05 9.89 -4.79
N ASN A 12 7.24 8.85 -4.78
CA ASN A 12 7.14 7.96 -3.64
C ASN A 12 8.46 7.24 -3.38
N LYS A 13 9.15 6.83 -4.43
CA LYS A 13 10.46 6.19 -4.29
C LYS A 13 11.46 7.13 -3.63
N ARG A 14 11.46 8.40 -4.04
CA ARG A 14 12.36 9.39 -3.44
C ARG A 14 12.07 9.63 -1.96
N LYS A 15 10.77 9.73 -1.62
CA LYS A 15 10.37 10.07 -0.27
C LYS A 15 10.43 8.90 0.71
N HIS A 16 10.06 7.72 0.25
CA HIS A 16 9.81 6.60 1.14
C HIS A 16 10.63 5.36 0.84
N GLY A 17 11.39 5.38 -0.25
CA GLY A 17 12.26 4.26 -0.59
C GLY A 17 11.57 3.10 -1.29
N ILE A 18 10.31 3.27 -1.68
CA ILE A 18 9.56 2.24 -2.39
C ILE A 18 8.73 2.92 -3.49
N ASP A 19 8.77 2.38 -4.69
CA ASP A 19 7.91 2.84 -5.76
C ASP A 19 6.67 1.95 -5.85
N PHE A 20 5.78 2.26 -6.78
CA PHE A 20 4.51 1.54 -6.87
C PHE A 20 4.62 0.20 -7.60
N LEU A 21 5.69 -0.03 -8.34
CA LEU A 21 5.97 -1.36 -8.87
C LEU A 21 6.40 -2.29 -7.73
N GLU A 22 7.30 -1.80 -6.90
CA GLU A 22 7.76 -2.56 -5.74
C GLU A 22 6.62 -2.84 -4.77
N ALA A 23 5.74 -1.84 -4.58
CA ALA A 23 4.62 -1.99 -3.66
C ALA A 23 3.66 -3.11 -4.07
N GLN A 24 3.61 -3.45 -5.36
CA GLN A 24 2.74 -4.52 -5.83
C GLN A 24 3.11 -5.87 -5.21
N VAL A 25 4.36 -6.03 -4.81
CA VAL A 25 4.83 -7.27 -4.19
C VAL A 25 4.14 -7.53 -2.85
N LEU A 26 3.61 -6.50 -2.22
CA LEU A 26 2.87 -6.67 -0.96
C LEU A 26 1.69 -7.64 -1.11
N TRP A 27 1.08 -7.66 -2.30
CA TRP A 27 -0.06 -8.55 -2.55
C TRP A 27 0.32 -10.02 -2.67
N GLU A 28 1.63 -10.31 -2.72
CA GLU A 28 2.10 -11.70 -2.68
C GLU A 28 2.26 -12.21 -1.25
N ASP A 29 2.12 -11.33 -0.27
CA ASP A 29 2.21 -11.70 1.14
C ASP A 29 0.88 -12.36 1.56
N PRO A 30 0.90 -13.64 1.97
CA PRO A 30 -0.34 -14.33 2.36
C PRO A 30 -0.98 -13.73 3.61
N ASP A 31 -0.23 -12.93 4.37
CA ASP A 31 -0.74 -12.31 5.59
C ASP A 31 -1.10 -10.84 5.39
N LEU A 32 -1.18 -10.39 4.14
CA LEU A 32 -1.54 -9.00 3.85
C LEU A 32 -2.81 -8.59 4.58
N ALA A 33 -2.74 -7.50 5.33
CA ALA A 33 -3.91 -6.92 5.98
C ALA A 33 -4.49 -5.85 5.06
N ASP A 34 -5.81 -5.81 4.96
CA ASP A 34 -6.51 -4.89 4.07
C ASP A 34 -7.72 -4.35 4.85
N ILE A 35 -7.62 -3.11 5.31
CA ILE A 35 -8.65 -2.53 6.16
C ILE A 35 -9.13 -1.21 5.57
N PRO A 36 -10.41 -0.87 5.79
CA PRO A 36 -10.93 0.42 5.31
C PRO A 36 -10.21 1.58 5.97
N ALA A 37 -9.87 2.59 5.19
CA ALA A 37 -9.29 3.83 5.68
C ALA A 37 -10.36 4.91 5.64
N LYS A 38 -10.22 5.91 6.51
CA LYS A 38 -11.16 7.04 6.49
C LYS A 38 -10.99 7.82 5.20
N THR A 39 -12.12 8.17 4.60
CA THR A 39 -12.12 8.91 3.34
C THR A 39 -13.40 9.74 3.25
N SER A 40 -13.33 10.86 2.53
CA SER A 40 -14.48 11.71 2.32
C SER A 40 -15.11 11.51 0.95
N ASP A 41 -14.36 10.98 -0.01
CA ASP A 41 -14.83 10.85 -1.39
C ASP A 41 -14.95 9.39 -1.80
N GLU A 42 -13.97 8.87 -2.51
CA GLU A 42 -14.01 7.47 -2.91
C GLU A 42 -13.43 6.59 -1.81
N PRO A 43 -13.93 5.38 -1.66
CA PRO A 43 -13.43 4.47 -0.63
C PRO A 43 -11.95 4.19 -0.80
N ARG A 44 -11.20 4.30 0.29
CA ARG A 44 -9.78 3.98 0.31
C ARG A 44 -9.52 2.91 1.35
N PHE A 45 -8.43 2.18 1.13
CA PHE A 45 -8.06 1.07 1.98
C PHE A 45 -6.59 1.18 2.36
N LEU A 46 -6.30 0.80 3.59
CA LEU A 46 -4.94 0.69 4.08
C LEU A 46 -4.53 -0.77 3.99
N VAL A 47 -3.48 -1.06 3.23
CA VAL A 47 -2.96 -2.42 3.15
C VAL A 47 -1.60 -2.45 3.84
N ILE A 48 -1.36 -3.52 4.59
CA ILE A 48 -0.11 -3.69 5.34
C ILE A 48 0.46 -5.04 4.99
N GLY A 49 1.71 -5.07 4.55
CA GLY A 49 2.36 -6.30 4.17
C GLY A 49 3.85 -6.22 4.37
N ARG A 50 4.54 -7.33 4.10
CA ARG A 50 5.98 -7.40 4.24
C ARG A 50 6.65 -7.47 2.87
N PHE A 51 7.74 -6.74 2.73
CA PHE A 51 8.54 -6.73 1.52
C PHE A 51 9.99 -6.49 1.93
N ALA A 52 10.89 -7.35 1.49
CA ALA A 52 12.32 -7.25 1.80
C ALA A 52 12.58 -7.20 3.31
N GLY A 53 11.83 -7.97 4.09
CA GLY A 53 12.03 -8.08 5.52
C GLY A 53 11.49 -6.92 6.35
N LYS A 54 10.75 -6.02 5.73
CA LYS A 54 10.21 -4.83 6.40
C LYS A 54 8.71 -4.75 6.19
N HIS A 55 8.04 -4.05 7.10
CA HIS A 55 6.59 -3.83 6.99
C HIS A 55 6.34 -2.52 6.23
N TRP A 56 5.43 -2.60 5.26
CA TRP A 56 5.06 -1.45 4.43
C TRP A 56 3.55 -1.29 4.45
N SER A 57 3.11 -0.04 4.41
CA SER A 57 1.70 0.29 4.37
C SER A 57 1.41 1.07 3.10
N GLY A 58 0.35 0.67 2.40
CA GLY A 58 -0.07 1.35 1.18
C GLY A 58 -1.48 1.86 1.32
N ILE A 59 -1.76 2.95 0.63
CA ILE A 59 -3.13 3.47 0.49
C ILE A 59 -3.55 3.18 -0.94
N VAL A 60 -4.69 2.50 -1.08
CA VAL A 60 -5.18 2.10 -2.38
C VAL A 60 -6.67 2.35 -2.49
N THR A 61 -7.16 2.33 -3.72
CA THR A 61 -8.60 2.28 -3.99
C THR A 61 -8.85 1.20 -5.02
N TYR A 62 -10.02 0.59 -4.96
CA TYR A 62 -10.39 -0.48 -5.90
C TYR A 62 -11.35 0.10 -6.91
N ARG A 63 -11.03 -0.04 -8.20
CA ARG A 63 -11.83 0.48 -9.31
C ARG A 63 -12.08 -0.65 -10.29
N ALA A 64 -13.34 -1.06 -10.41
CA ALA A 64 -13.70 -2.18 -11.26
C ALA A 64 -12.85 -3.39 -10.89
N ASP A 65 -11.99 -3.85 -11.80
CA ASP A 65 -11.11 -4.99 -11.55
C ASP A 65 -9.66 -4.56 -11.29
N LYS A 66 -9.43 -3.28 -11.00
CA LYS A 66 -8.07 -2.75 -10.81
C LYS A 66 -7.84 -2.25 -9.40
N ILE A 67 -6.60 -2.36 -8.97
CA ILE A 67 -6.15 -1.82 -7.68
C ILE A 67 -5.31 -0.59 -8.00
N ARG A 68 -5.81 0.58 -7.60
CA ARG A 68 -5.07 1.82 -7.82
C ARG A 68 -4.26 2.16 -6.59
N ILE A 69 -2.94 2.19 -6.74
CA ILE A 69 -2.03 2.53 -5.66
C ILE A 69 -1.88 4.05 -5.60
N ILE A 70 -2.11 4.62 -4.42
CA ILE A 70 -2.06 6.05 -4.21
C ILE A 70 -0.79 6.46 -3.47
N SER A 71 -0.38 5.70 -2.48
CA SER A 71 0.86 5.97 -1.73
C SER A 71 1.33 4.70 -1.04
N ALA A 72 2.61 4.68 -0.66
CA ALA A 72 3.19 3.58 0.08
C ALA A 72 4.31 4.13 0.96
N ARG A 73 4.45 3.57 2.18
CA ARG A 73 5.48 4.00 3.12
C ARG A 73 5.76 2.90 4.11
N ARG A 74 6.82 3.07 4.88
CA ARG A 74 7.08 2.13 5.98
C ARG A 74 5.93 2.20 6.97
N SER A 75 5.57 1.03 7.52
CA SER A 75 4.47 0.94 8.46
C SER A 75 4.81 1.62 9.79
N ARG A 76 3.82 2.24 10.40
CA ARG A 76 3.92 2.75 11.76
C ARG A 76 3.71 1.59 12.72
N GLN A 77 4.10 1.78 13.98
CA GLN A 77 4.02 0.69 14.95
C GLN A 77 2.59 0.14 15.09
N GLU A 78 1.59 1.01 15.14
CA GLU A 78 0.21 0.54 15.27
C GLU A 78 -0.23 -0.27 14.05
N GLU A 79 0.34 0.01 12.88
CA GLU A 79 0.04 -0.76 11.66
C GLU A 79 0.72 -2.12 11.71
N VAL A 80 1.95 -2.17 12.20
CA VAL A 80 2.64 -3.44 12.42
C VAL A 80 1.85 -4.30 13.39
N ASP A 81 1.32 -3.68 14.45
CA ASP A 81 0.53 -4.40 15.44
C ASP A 81 -0.73 -5.02 14.84
N ILE A 82 -1.39 -4.29 13.93
CA ILE A 82 -2.56 -4.83 13.20
C ILE A 82 -2.15 -6.03 12.36
N TYR A 83 -1.03 -5.90 11.65
CA TYR A 83 -0.54 -6.96 10.77
C TYR A 83 -0.16 -8.21 11.56
N GLU A 84 0.44 -8.04 12.73
CA GLU A 84 0.94 -9.14 13.54
C GLU A 84 -0.13 -9.78 14.45
N SER A 85 -1.31 -9.17 14.56
CA SER A 85 -2.36 -9.66 15.44
C SER A 85 -3.08 -10.92 14.92
#